data_1922031ba11e6524b533379154e49080
#
_entry.id   1922031ba11e6524b533379154e49080
#
_cell.length_a   1.000
_cell.length_b   1.000
_cell.length_c   1.000
_cell.angle_alpha   90.00
_cell.angle_beta   90.00
_cell.angle_gamma   90.00
#
_symmetry.space_group_name_H-M   'P 1'
#
loop_
_entity.id
_entity.type
_entity.pdbx_description
1 polymer ?
#
loop_
_entity_poly.entity_id
_entity_poly.type
_entity_poly.pdbx_seq_one_letter_code
_entity_poly.pdbx_strand_id
1 'polypeptide(L)'
;MARLAAAFGCEVCYTSTSGVVREEPYPALPLTELLGRSDIVSIHAPLNDRTRGLIGAPELSVMKRSALLINVARGGIVDEAALAEALDRGSIAGAALDVFSREPFAADSPLLGIREPDRLLL
;
A
#
# COMPACT_ATOMS: atom_id res chain seq x y z
N MET A 1 -9.54 5.44 10.52
CA MET A 1 -9.30 5.92 9.14
C MET A 1 -10.58 5.86 8.30
N ALA A 2 -11.22 4.72 8.07
CA ALA A 2 -12.38 4.55 7.19
C ALA A 2 -13.52 5.57 7.40
N ARG A 3 -13.94 5.78 8.65
CA ARG A 3 -14.99 6.78 8.98
C ARG A 3 -14.60 8.21 8.62
N LEU A 4 -13.32 8.56 8.78
CA LEU A 4 -12.82 9.89 8.39
C LEU A 4 -12.84 10.05 6.87
N ALA A 5 -12.34 9.07 6.13
CA ALA A 5 -12.37 9.09 4.66
C ALA A 5 -13.82 9.23 4.16
N ALA A 6 -14.75 8.45 4.70
CA ALA A 6 -16.17 8.55 4.35
C ALA A 6 -16.76 9.94 4.66
N ALA A 7 -16.38 10.56 5.79
CA ALA A 7 -16.82 11.91 6.14
C ALA A 7 -16.30 12.98 5.15
N PHE A 8 -15.20 12.72 4.47
CA PHE A 8 -14.67 13.55 3.36
C PHE A 8 -15.26 13.18 1.99
N GLY A 9 -16.26 12.30 1.95
CA GLY A 9 -16.95 11.91 0.72
C GLY A 9 -16.26 10.80 -0.07
N CYS A 10 -15.26 10.12 0.51
CA CYS A 10 -14.63 8.97 -0.14
C CYS A 10 -15.56 7.75 -0.13
N GLU A 11 -15.59 7.01 -1.23
CA GLU A 11 -16.13 5.66 -1.27
C GLU A 11 -15.10 4.72 -0.63
N VAL A 12 -15.46 4.04 0.47
CA VAL A 12 -14.55 3.22 1.26
C VAL A 12 -14.88 1.74 1.07
N CYS A 13 -13.86 0.94 0.82
CA CYS A 13 -13.91 -0.52 0.85
C CYS A 13 -12.72 -1.09 1.63
N TYR A 14 -12.76 -2.36 2.00
CA TYR A 14 -11.63 -2.98 2.68
C TYR A 14 -11.40 -4.42 2.21
N THR A 15 -10.18 -4.93 2.48
CA THR A 15 -9.87 -6.36 2.41
C THR A 15 -9.43 -6.85 3.79
N SER A 16 -9.82 -8.08 4.13
CA SER A 16 -9.44 -8.70 5.40
C SER A 16 -8.28 -9.66 5.18
N THR A 17 -7.13 -9.36 5.79
CA THR A 17 -5.95 -10.24 5.74
C THR A 17 -6.07 -11.46 6.68
N SER A 18 -7.01 -11.44 7.63
CA SER A 18 -7.30 -12.58 8.52
C SER A 18 -8.24 -13.60 7.92
N GLY A 19 -8.92 -13.27 6.81
CA GLY A 19 -10.00 -14.08 6.21
C GLY A 19 -11.34 -13.93 6.95
N VAL A 20 -11.38 -13.17 8.04
CA VAL A 20 -12.62 -12.87 8.78
C VAL A 20 -13.22 -11.59 8.22
N VAL A 21 -14.40 -11.70 7.63
CA VAL A 21 -15.20 -10.54 7.24
C VAL A 21 -15.79 -9.96 8.52
N ARG A 22 -15.53 -8.68 8.78
CA ARG A 22 -16.07 -7.96 9.93
C ARG A 22 -17.45 -7.38 9.58
N GLU A 23 -18.30 -7.21 10.58
CA GLU A 23 -19.52 -6.42 10.44
C GLU A 23 -19.16 -4.92 10.40
N GLU A 24 -18.72 -4.47 9.24
CA GLU A 24 -18.37 -3.08 8.98
C GLU A 24 -19.35 -2.50 7.96
N PRO A 25 -19.65 -1.21 8.01
CA PRO A 25 -20.58 -0.57 7.07
C PRO A 25 -20.00 -0.42 5.65
N TYR A 26 -18.79 -0.94 5.41
CA TYR A 26 -18.08 -0.85 4.15
C TYR A 26 -17.98 -2.21 3.48
N PRO A 27 -18.03 -2.32 2.14
CA PRO A 27 -17.91 -3.59 1.43
C PRO A 27 -16.52 -4.19 1.60
N ALA A 28 -16.49 -5.50 1.89
CA ALA A 28 -15.27 -6.30 1.86
C ALA A 28 -15.03 -6.80 0.43
N LEU A 29 -13.83 -6.59 -0.09
CA LEU A 29 -13.43 -7.00 -1.44
C LEU A 29 -12.21 -7.92 -1.40
N PRO A 30 -12.03 -8.81 -2.39
CA PRO A 30 -10.77 -9.48 -2.65
C PRO A 30 -9.65 -8.43 -2.87
N LEU A 31 -8.42 -8.75 -2.45
CA LEU A 31 -7.29 -7.80 -2.52
C LEU A 31 -7.11 -7.24 -3.94
N THR A 32 -7.06 -8.09 -4.94
CA THR A 32 -6.84 -7.68 -6.34
C THR A 32 -7.93 -6.72 -6.84
N GLU A 33 -9.19 -6.98 -6.48
CA GLU A 33 -10.31 -6.10 -6.84
C GLU A 33 -10.20 -4.75 -6.14
N LEU A 34 -9.90 -4.76 -4.82
CA LEU A 34 -9.67 -3.54 -4.06
C LEU A 34 -8.56 -2.71 -4.70
N LEU A 35 -7.41 -3.29 -4.99
CA LEU A 35 -6.26 -2.61 -5.58
C LEU A 35 -6.59 -1.99 -6.94
N GLY A 36 -7.29 -2.71 -7.81
CA GLY A 36 -7.66 -2.22 -9.15
C GLY A 36 -8.69 -1.09 -9.15
N ARG A 37 -9.49 -0.96 -8.08
CA ARG A 37 -10.54 0.07 -7.97
C ARG A 37 -10.12 1.30 -7.20
N SER A 38 -9.14 1.18 -6.28
CA SER A 38 -8.80 2.22 -5.34
C SER A 38 -7.94 3.32 -5.96
N ASP A 39 -8.24 4.56 -5.60
CA ASP A 39 -7.38 5.72 -5.87
C ASP A 39 -6.36 5.91 -4.76
N ILE A 40 -6.70 5.48 -3.53
CA ILE A 40 -5.81 5.49 -2.37
C ILE A 40 -5.91 4.13 -1.67
N VAL A 41 -4.77 3.48 -1.48
CA VAL A 41 -4.65 2.24 -0.71
C VAL A 41 -3.90 2.53 0.58
N SER A 42 -4.53 2.31 1.73
CA SER A 42 -3.93 2.53 3.05
C SER A 42 -3.84 1.21 3.82
N ILE A 43 -2.62 0.85 4.22
CA ILE A 43 -2.33 -0.41 4.90
C ILE A 43 -2.47 -0.23 6.41
N HIS A 44 -3.28 -1.09 7.04
CA HIS A 44 -3.52 -1.15 8.49
C HIS A 44 -3.42 -2.58 9.04
N ALA A 45 -2.80 -3.48 8.29
CA ALA A 45 -2.64 -4.88 8.68
C ALA A 45 -1.45 -5.09 9.63
N PRO A 46 -1.49 -6.06 10.55
CA PRO A 46 -0.31 -6.48 11.29
C PRO A 46 0.65 -7.24 10.37
N LEU A 47 1.95 -7.20 10.66
CA LEU A 47 2.95 -8.04 9.98
C LEU A 47 2.89 -9.47 10.54
N ASN A 48 2.68 -10.43 9.67
CA ASN A 48 2.73 -11.86 9.94
C ASN A 48 3.04 -12.62 8.64
N ASP A 49 3.05 -13.96 8.67
CA ASP A 49 3.41 -14.77 7.50
C ASP A 49 2.48 -14.57 6.29
N ARG A 50 1.22 -14.14 6.52
CA ARG A 50 0.24 -13.88 5.45
C ARG A 50 0.36 -12.48 4.86
N THR A 51 0.95 -11.54 5.60
CA THR A 51 1.01 -10.13 5.22
C THR A 51 2.42 -9.68 4.86
N ARG A 52 3.42 -10.50 5.10
CA ARG A 52 4.80 -10.25 4.65
C ARG A 52 4.85 -10.27 3.13
N GLY A 53 5.32 -9.18 2.52
CA GLY A 53 5.37 -9.02 1.07
C GLY A 53 4.00 -9.04 0.39
N LEU A 54 2.92 -8.76 1.14
CA LEU A 54 1.54 -8.78 0.63
C LEU A 54 1.35 -7.86 -0.57
N ILE A 55 2.05 -6.74 -0.59
CA ILE A 55 2.05 -5.79 -1.71
C ILE A 55 3.40 -5.91 -2.41
N GLY A 56 3.45 -6.74 -3.41
CA GLY A 56 4.61 -6.95 -4.28
C GLY A 56 4.35 -6.49 -5.72
N ALA A 57 5.20 -6.91 -6.64
CA ALA A 57 5.10 -6.52 -8.04
C ALA A 57 3.75 -6.87 -8.71
N PRO A 58 3.15 -8.05 -8.47
CA PRO A 58 1.83 -8.37 -9.01
C PRO A 58 0.74 -7.43 -8.50
N GLU A 59 0.73 -7.13 -7.19
CA GLU A 59 -0.25 -6.26 -6.55
C GLU A 59 -0.11 -4.81 -7.03
N LEU A 60 1.11 -4.30 -7.12
CA LEU A 60 1.40 -2.97 -7.65
C LEU A 60 0.99 -2.83 -9.12
N SER A 61 1.12 -3.92 -9.91
CA SER A 61 0.78 -3.90 -11.33
C SER A 61 -0.71 -3.77 -11.62
N VAL A 62 -1.58 -4.18 -10.69
CA VAL A 62 -3.05 -4.09 -10.85
C VAL A 62 -3.63 -2.79 -10.29
N MET A 63 -2.84 -1.98 -9.57
CA MET A 63 -3.27 -0.69 -9.08
C MET A 63 -3.47 0.30 -10.24
N LYS A 64 -4.30 1.32 -10.02
CA LYS A 64 -4.45 2.42 -10.97
C LYS A 64 -3.13 3.19 -11.10
N ARG A 65 -2.79 3.67 -12.29
CA ARG A 65 -1.62 4.54 -12.50
C ARG A 65 -1.68 5.84 -11.70
N SER A 66 -2.88 6.29 -11.37
CA SER A 66 -3.13 7.46 -10.53
C SER A 66 -3.17 7.14 -9.03
N ALA A 67 -3.03 5.87 -8.64
CA ALA A 67 -3.20 5.46 -7.25
C ALA A 67 -2.02 5.87 -6.37
N LEU A 68 -2.33 6.11 -5.10
CA LEU A 68 -1.38 6.33 -4.01
C LEU A 68 -1.38 5.14 -3.06
N LEU A 69 -0.19 4.67 -2.67
CA LEU A 69 -0.01 3.63 -1.66
C LEU A 69 0.51 4.24 -0.35
N ILE A 70 -0.17 3.96 0.76
CA ILE A 70 0.20 4.48 2.09
C ILE A 70 0.44 3.31 3.04
N ASN A 71 1.62 3.24 3.64
CA ASN A 71 1.94 2.25 4.67
C ASN A 71 2.41 2.93 5.96
N VAL A 72 1.52 2.97 6.94
CA VAL A 72 1.79 3.44 8.32
C VAL A 72 1.62 2.29 9.32
N ALA A 73 1.58 1.03 8.84
CA ALA A 73 1.32 -0.13 9.67
C ALA A 73 2.61 -0.80 10.14
N ARG A 74 3.28 -1.53 9.24
CA ARG A 74 4.56 -2.23 9.53
C ARG A 74 5.40 -2.33 8.27
N GLY A 75 6.71 -2.21 8.42
CA GLY A 75 7.68 -2.56 7.39
C GLY A 75 7.58 -4.03 6.99
N GLY A 76 8.01 -4.36 5.77
CA GLY A 76 7.96 -5.72 5.24
C GLY A 76 6.58 -6.20 4.76
N ILE A 77 5.51 -5.39 4.89
CA ILE A 77 4.21 -5.67 4.23
C ILE A 77 4.29 -5.31 2.75
N VAL A 78 4.97 -4.23 2.43
CA VAL A 78 5.27 -3.82 1.06
C VAL A 78 6.67 -4.31 0.70
N ASP A 79 6.82 -4.89 -0.48
CA ASP A 79 8.13 -5.16 -1.07
C ASP A 79 8.71 -3.84 -1.58
N GLU A 80 9.73 -3.33 -0.89
CA GLU A 80 10.33 -2.03 -1.17
C GLU A 80 11.05 -1.99 -2.52
N ALA A 81 11.63 -3.11 -2.97
CA ALA A 81 12.27 -3.18 -4.27
C ALA A 81 11.23 -3.13 -5.40
N ALA A 82 10.15 -3.89 -5.27
CA ALA A 82 9.03 -3.84 -6.20
C ALA A 82 8.36 -2.47 -6.23
N LEU A 83 8.23 -1.81 -5.07
CA LEU A 83 7.68 -0.45 -4.98
C LEU A 83 8.57 0.56 -5.70
N ALA A 84 9.90 0.53 -5.47
CA ALA A 84 10.84 1.42 -6.14
C ALA A 84 10.73 1.29 -7.66
N GLU A 85 10.68 0.04 -8.17
CA GLU A 85 10.51 -0.23 -9.61
C GLU A 85 9.16 0.26 -10.14
N ALA A 86 8.07 0.09 -9.38
CA ALA A 86 6.74 0.55 -9.77
C ALA A 86 6.66 2.08 -9.86
N LEU A 87 7.31 2.79 -8.93
CA LEU A 87 7.40 4.26 -8.95
C LEU A 87 8.22 4.74 -10.15
N ASP A 88 9.38 4.13 -10.40
CA ASP A 88 10.25 4.47 -11.53
C ASP A 88 9.60 4.25 -12.90
N ARG A 89 8.74 3.24 -13.00
CA ARG A 89 7.96 2.95 -14.23
C ARG A 89 6.68 3.79 -14.34
N GLY A 90 6.30 4.52 -13.29
CA GLY A 90 5.03 5.23 -13.23
C GLY A 90 3.84 4.27 -13.25
N SER A 91 3.99 3.07 -12.68
CA SER A 91 2.90 2.09 -12.54
C SER A 91 1.85 2.55 -11.54
N ILE A 92 2.26 3.33 -10.54
CA ILE A 92 1.41 4.06 -9.59
C ILE A 92 1.88 5.52 -9.51
N ALA A 93 1.04 6.41 -9.00
CA ALA A 93 1.36 7.83 -8.93
C ALA A 93 2.36 8.15 -7.83
N GLY A 94 2.28 7.47 -6.69
CA GLY A 94 3.16 7.74 -5.56
C GLY A 94 2.93 6.81 -4.38
N ALA A 95 3.81 6.93 -3.39
CA ALA A 95 3.68 6.21 -2.12
C ALA A 95 4.10 7.07 -0.92
N ALA A 96 3.57 6.75 0.27
CA ALA A 96 3.99 7.31 1.55
C ALA A 96 4.26 6.16 2.54
N LEU A 97 5.46 6.12 3.11
CA LEU A 97 5.89 5.08 4.04
C LEU A 97 6.41 5.70 5.33
N ASP A 98 5.82 5.30 6.46
CA ASP A 98 6.29 5.67 7.81
C ASP A 98 7.01 4.50 8.50
N VAL A 99 7.13 3.35 7.81
CA VAL A 99 7.71 2.11 8.33
C VAL A 99 8.48 1.39 7.24
N PHE A 100 9.59 0.71 7.61
CA PHE A 100 10.52 0.11 6.66
C PHE A 100 10.81 -1.35 7.01
N SER A 101 11.21 -2.14 6.01
CA SER A 101 11.59 -3.54 6.18
C SER A 101 12.79 -3.71 7.08
N ARG A 102 13.66 -2.70 7.13
CA ARG A 102 14.83 -2.61 8.01
C ARG A 102 14.85 -1.25 8.69
N GLU A 103 14.85 -1.28 10.01
CA GLU A 103 14.94 -0.09 10.85
C GLU A 103 16.17 -0.21 11.78
N PRO A 104 17.00 0.82 11.93
CA PRO A 104 16.93 2.14 11.25
C PRO A 104 16.97 2.03 9.73
N PHE A 105 16.40 3.04 9.03
CA PHE A 105 16.32 3.08 7.57
C PHE A 105 17.69 2.85 6.93
N ALA A 106 17.79 1.85 6.09
CA ALA A 106 19.06 1.38 5.56
C ALA A 106 19.60 2.29 4.44
N ALA A 107 20.89 2.60 4.50
CA ALA A 107 21.55 3.43 3.47
C ALA A 107 21.60 2.76 2.09
N ASP A 108 21.40 1.45 2.03
CA ASP A 108 21.31 0.64 0.80
C ASP A 108 19.87 0.33 0.39
N SER A 109 18.88 1.03 0.97
CA SER A 109 17.48 0.83 0.61
C SER A 109 17.23 1.13 -0.87
N PRO A 110 16.52 0.26 -1.60
CA PRO A 110 16.14 0.49 -2.99
C PRO A 110 15.30 1.77 -3.17
N LEU A 111 14.63 2.23 -2.12
CA LEU A 111 13.82 3.43 -2.13
C LEU A 111 14.65 4.71 -2.32
N LEU A 112 15.94 4.69 -1.97
CA LEU A 112 16.85 5.84 -2.17
C LEU A 112 17.28 6.01 -3.62
N GLY A 113 17.12 4.99 -4.46
CA GLY A 113 17.51 4.99 -5.87
C GLY A 113 16.42 5.43 -6.84
N ILE A 114 15.25 5.83 -6.36
CA ILE A 114 14.11 6.22 -7.19
C ILE A 114 14.43 7.49 -7.98
N ARG A 115 14.15 7.48 -9.29
CA ARG A 115 14.47 8.58 -10.23
C ARG A 115 13.65 9.83 -9.98
N GLU A 116 12.40 9.66 -9.54
CA GLU A 116 11.47 10.75 -9.23
C GLU A 116 11.14 10.73 -7.72
N PRO A 117 12.03 11.28 -6.88
CA PRO A 117 11.88 11.22 -5.42
C PRO A 117 10.61 11.90 -4.93
N ASP A 118 10.06 12.85 -5.65
CA ASP A 118 8.80 13.55 -5.31
C ASP A 118 7.57 12.61 -5.31
N ARG A 119 7.70 11.41 -5.88
CA ARG A 119 6.66 10.37 -5.84
C ARG A 119 6.68 9.55 -4.54
N LEU A 120 7.69 9.71 -3.72
CA LEU A 120 7.85 8.97 -2.47
C LEU A 120 8.01 9.93 -1.29
N LEU A 121 7.13 9.79 -0.31
CA LEU A 121 7.24 10.42 1.00
C LEU A 121 7.71 9.36 2.01
N LEU A 122 8.79 9.66 2.74
CA LEU A 122 9.36 8.82 3.80
C LEU A 122 9.28 9.52 5.15
#